data_be76f41e21259a6cf0d6bb9ade676293
#
_entry.id   be76f41e21259a6cf0d6bb9ade676293
#
_cell.length_a   1.000
_cell.length_b   1.000
_cell.length_c   1.000
_cell.angle_alpha   90.00
_cell.angle_beta   90.00
_cell.angle_gamma   90.00
#
_symmetry.space_group_name_H-M   'P 1'
#
loop_
_entity.id
_entity.type
_entity.pdbx_description
1 polymer ?
#
loop_
_entity_poly.entity_id
_entity_poly.type
_entity_poly.pdbx_seq_one_letter_code
_entity_poly.pdbx_strand_id
1 'polypeptide(L)'
;MDERRLLTVEEETTLLPFLLLRVKDKSRNTVKGLLSRRQVMVDGKVVTRFDTPLTPGQTVELLPKSAAGAAELPFPILYEDAGLIAVDKPAGLLSMGNEKERRRTAYRAVSEYVKAREPGKRIFIVHRLDRDTSGVLVFAKEEKLKHALQDNWEKLVKKRGYAAAVEGALPQAEGTVRSWLHETATHLVYSGPKGREAKAAVTRYRAVAENRGYTLAAVEIDTGRKNQIRVHMQDLGCPIAGDRQYGARTDPMGRLALHADVLVLTDPRSKKDLVLKAPLPVPFRKLFPGAEL
;
A
#
# COMPACT_ATOMS: atom_id res chain seq x y z
N MET A 1 -15.20 -27.53 6.26
CA MET A 1 -16.65 -27.34 6.12
C MET A 1 -16.89 -27.17 4.64
N ASP A 2 -17.44 -28.18 4.00
CA ASP A 2 -17.62 -28.20 2.54
C ASP A 2 -19.06 -27.87 2.11
N GLU A 3 -19.96 -27.66 3.09
CA GLU A 3 -21.36 -27.34 2.84
C GLU A 3 -21.78 -26.02 3.47
N ARG A 4 -22.71 -25.34 2.79
CA ARG A 4 -23.40 -24.13 3.23
C ARG A 4 -24.34 -24.52 4.40
N ARG A 5 -24.22 -23.80 5.55
CA ARG A 5 -25.10 -24.00 6.71
C ARG A 5 -25.88 -22.73 7.01
N LEU A 6 -27.21 -22.89 7.10
CA LEU A 6 -28.11 -21.79 7.45
C LEU A 6 -28.57 -21.99 8.91
N LEU A 7 -28.49 -20.95 9.72
CA LEU A 7 -28.85 -20.95 11.14
C LEU A 7 -29.79 -19.78 11.43
N THR A 8 -30.92 -20.03 12.05
CA THR A 8 -31.86 -18.97 12.45
C THR A 8 -31.56 -18.51 13.88
N VAL A 9 -31.60 -17.22 14.11
CA VAL A 9 -31.45 -16.61 15.44
C VAL A 9 -32.79 -16.66 16.16
N GLU A 10 -32.82 -17.25 17.32
CA GLU A 10 -34.06 -17.46 18.14
C GLU A 10 -34.16 -16.45 19.28
N GLU A 11 -33.02 -15.96 19.80
CA GLU A 11 -32.92 -15.03 20.93
C GLU A 11 -31.93 -13.92 20.66
N GLU A 12 -32.09 -12.78 21.32
CA GLU A 12 -31.12 -11.69 21.24
C GLU A 12 -29.76 -12.14 21.78
N THR A 13 -28.71 -11.94 21.00
CA THR A 13 -27.35 -12.33 21.34
C THR A 13 -26.32 -11.56 20.52
N THR A 14 -25.04 -11.95 20.59
CA THR A 14 -24.02 -11.50 19.66
C THR A 14 -23.45 -12.66 18.86
N LEU A 15 -22.89 -12.34 17.69
CA LEU A 15 -22.52 -13.32 16.67
C LEU A 15 -21.57 -14.42 17.19
N LEU A 16 -20.56 -14.08 18.00
CA LEU A 16 -19.60 -15.10 18.47
C LEU A 16 -20.22 -16.11 19.46
N PRO A 17 -20.93 -15.70 20.52
CA PRO A 17 -21.66 -16.63 21.38
C PRO A 17 -22.64 -17.50 20.61
N PHE A 18 -23.42 -16.92 19.69
CA PHE A 18 -24.35 -17.66 18.83
C PHE A 18 -23.64 -18.76 18.03
N LEU A 19 -22.53 -18.41 17.36
CA LEU A 19 -21.77 -19.37 16.56
C LEU A 19 -21.15 -20.47 17.42
N LEU A 20 -20.64 -20.15 18.61
CA LEU A 20 -20.09 -21.17 19.54
C LEU A 20 -21.15 -22.16 20.04
N LEU A 21 -22.39 -21.70 20.23
CA LEU A 21 -23.50 -22.55 20.62
C LEU A 21 -23.94 -23.49 19.48
N ARG A 22 -23.98 -22.96 18.24
CA ARG A 22 -24.53 -23.70 17.07
C ARG A 22 -23.47 -24.54 16.33
N VAL A 23 -22.16 -24.25 16.50
CA VAL A 23 -21.03 -24.95 15.87
C VAL A 23 -20.18 -25.64 16.94
N LYS A 24 -20.77 -26.61 17.62
CA LYS A 24 -20.19 -27.31 18.80
C LYS A 24 -18.92 -28.13 18.49
N ASP A 25 -18.71 -28.48 17.23
CA ASP A 25 -17.56 -29.24 16.73
C ASP A 25 -16.28 -28.41 16.54
N LYS A 26 -16.30 -27.07 16.81
CA LYS A 26 -15.19 -26.15 16.54
C LYS A 26 -14.74 -25.36 17.76
N SER A 27 -13.43 -25.26 17.91
CA SER A 27 -12.85 -24.41 18.96
C SER A 27 -13.17 -22.91 18.74
N ARG A 28 -13.14 -22.14 19.83
CA ARG A 28 -13.34 -20.68 19.79
C ARG A 28 -12.43 -19.98 18.77
N ASN A 29 -11.18 -20.44 18.66
CA ASN A 29 -10.23 -19.90 17.68
C ASN A 29 -10.63 -20.24 16.24
N THR A 30 -11.15 -21.44 16.01
CA THR A 30 -11.66 -21.87 14.71
C THR A 30 -12.87 -21.03 14.30
N VAL A 31 -13.82 -20.80 15.22
CA VAL A 31 -15.00 -19.95 14.97
C VAL A 31 -14.60 -18.50 14.67
N LYS A 32 -13.68 -17.92 15.44
CA LYS A 32 -13.10 -16.60 15.11
C LYS A 32 -12.42 -16.59 13.74
N GLY A 33 -11.81 -17.73 13.36
CA GLY A 33 -11.23 -17.91 12.04
C GLY A 33 -12.25 -17.89 10.90
N LEU A 34 -13.51 -18.35 11.12
CA LEU A 34 -14.57 -18.24 10.12
C LEU A 34 -14.92 -16.78 9.85
N LEU A 35 -15.01 -15.95 10.89
CA LEU A 35 -15.28 -14.52 10.78
C LEU A 35 -14.17 -13.80 10.00
N SER A 36 -12.91 -14.04 10.37
CA SER A 36 -11.78 -13.40 9.69
C SER A 36 -11.62 -13.84 8.23
N ARG A 37 -12.06 -15.06 7.89
CA ARG A 37 -12.09 -15.58 6.51
C ARG A 37 -13.36 -15.21 5.73
N ARG A 38 -14.21 -14.33 6.29
CA ARG A 38 -15.46 -13.89 5.65
C ARG A 38 -16.44 -15.04 5.33
N GLN A 39 -16.38 -16.11 6.11
CA GLN A 39 -17.22 -17.30 5.95
C GLN A 39 -18.55 -17.19 6.71
N VAL A 40 -18.89 -16.03 7.24
CA VAL A 40 -20.12 -15.80 7.99
C VAL A 40 -20.89 -14.65 7.36
N MET A 41 -22.15 -14.87 7.04
CA MET A 41 -23.09 -13.85 6.60
C MET A 41 -24.22 -13.73 7.62
N VAL A 42 -24.76 -12.54 7.77
CA VAL A 42 -25.99 -12.24 8.51
C VAL A 42 -26.92 -11.53 7.54
N ASP A 43 -28.10 -12.11 7.32
CA ASP A 43 -29.10 -11.61 6.35
C ASP A 43 -28.49 -11.28 4.98
N GLY A 44 -27.67 -12.21 4.44
CA GLY A 44 -27.03 -12.06 3.14
C GLY A 44 -25.83 -11.12 3.09
N LYS A 45 -25.41 -10.49 4.22
CA LYS A 45 -24.25 -9.57 4.30
C LYS A 45 -23.10 -10.24 5.05
N VAL A 46 -21.89 -10.19 4.46
CA VAL A 46 -20.69 -10.72 5.12
C VAL A 46 -20.38 -9.93 6.38
N VAL A 47 -20.22 -10.63 7.51
CA VAL A 47 -19.90 -10.06 8.82
C VAL A 47 -18.57 -10.64 9.32
N THR A 48 -17.68 -9.76 9.75
CA THR A 48 -16.35 -10.11 10.29
C THR A 48 -16.19 -9.75 11.77
N ARG A 49 -17.08 -8.92 12.30
CA ARG A 49 -17.06 -8.52 13.71
C ARG A 49 -17.71 -9.59 14.58
N PHE A 50 -16.99 -10.01 15.58
CA PHE A 50 -17.42 -11.06 16.52
C PHE A 50 -18.53 -10.59 17.49
N ASP A 51 -18.60 -9.29 17.73
CA ASP A 51 -19.53 -8.60 18.64
C ASP A 51 -20.77 -8.02 17.92
N THR A 52 -21.03 -8.44 16.69
CA THR A 52 -22.23 -8.00 15.94
C THR A 52 -23.47 -8.43 16.66
N PRO A 53 -24.39 -7.50 17.01
CA PRO A 53 -25.69 -7.85 17.61
C PRO A 53 -26.53 -8.68 16.64
N LEU A 54 -27.24 -9.66 17.18
CA LEU A 54 -28.20 -10.48 16.46
C LEU A 54 -29.57 -10.41 17.16
N THR A 55 -30.62 -10.28 16.35
CA THR A 55 -32.02 -10.27 16.83
C THR A 55 -32.78 -11.50 16.33
N PRO A 56 -33.83 -11.94 17.04
CA PRO A 56 -34.66 -13.05 16.60
C PRO A 56 -35.19 -12.87 15.18
N GLY A 57 -35.21 -13.95 14.42
CA GLY A 57 -35.64 -13.98 13.03
C GLY A 57 -34.52 -13.73 12.01
N GLN A 58 -33.36 -13.19 12.40
CA GLN A 58 -32.21 -13.06 11.51
C GLN A 58 -31.63 -14.41 11.11
N THR A 59 -31.04 -14.46 9.94
CA THR A 59 -30.42 -15.64 9.38
C THR A 59 -28.89 -15.49 9.40
N VAL A 60 -28.21 -16.42 10.08
CA VAL A 60 -26.75 -16.55 10.06
C VAL A 60 -26.36 -17.68 9.14
N GLU A 61 -25.56 -17.38 8.13
CA GLU A 61 -25.12 -18.35 7.15
C GLU A 61 -23.63 -18.60 7.29
N LEU A 62 -23.25 -19.87 7.32
CA LEU A 62 -21.86 -20.31 7.25
C LEU A 62 -21.55 -20.76 5.83
N LEU A 63 -20.61 -20.09 5.20
CA LEU A 63 -20.17 -20.39 3.84
C LEU A 63 -19.10 -21.50 3.84
N PRO A 64 -19.14 -22.43 2.87
CA PRO A 64 -18.04 -23.34 2.64
C PRO A 64 -16.76 -22.56 2.29
N LYS A 65 -15.61 -23.20 2.49
CA LYS A 65 -14.31 -22.59 2.24
C LYS A 65 -14.15 -22.08 0.79
N SER A 66 -14.80 -22.77 -0.13
CA SER A 66 -14.86 -22.43 -1.57
C SER A 66 -15.82 -21.29 -1.92
N ALA A 67 -16.85 -21.04 -1.09
CA ALA A 67 -17.87 -20.02 -1.33
C ALA A 67 -17.66 -18.76 -0.46
N ALA A 68 -16.71 -18.79 0.48
CA ALA A 68 -16.26 -17.58 1.14
C ALA A 68 -15.71 -16.67 0.05
N GLY A 69 -16.45 -15.63 -0.30
CA GLY A 69 -16.04 -14.69 -1.34
C GLY A 69 -14.58 -14.33 -1.11
N ALA A 70 -13.73 -14.69 -2.05
CA ALA A 70 -12.29 -14.49 -1.93
C ALA A 70 -12.10 -13.05 -1.48
N ALA A 71 -11.35 -12.84 -0.40
CA ALA A 71 -11.12 -11.51 0.15
C ALA A 71 -10.63 -10.62 -1.00
N GLU A 72 -11.49 -9.73 -1.48
CA GLU A 72 -11.08 -8.76 -2.48
C GLU A 72 -10.16 -7.76 -1.82
N LEU A 73 -9.09 -7.41 -2.52
CA LEU A 73 -8.25 -6.32 -2.06
C LEU A 73 -9.03 -5.00 -2.18
N PRO A 74 -8.99 -4.13 -1.17
CA PRO A 74 -9.65 -2.82 -1.24
C PRO A 74 -8.91 -1.82 -2.14
N PHE A 75 -7.97 -2.27 -2.94
CA PHE A 75 -7.18 -1.51 -3.91
C PHE A 75 -6.69 -2.44 -5.04
N PRO A 76 -6.39 -1.90 -6.24
CA PRO A 76 -6.07 -2.69 -7.42
C PRO A 76 -4.83 -3.57 -7.26
N ILE A 77 -4.87 -4.77 -7.85
CA ILE A 77 -3.69 -5.59 -8.13
C ILE A 77 -3.16 -5.16 -9.49
N LEU A 78 -1.88 -4.82 -9.55
CA LEU A 78 -1.18 -4.42 -10.78
C LEU A 78 -0.53 -5.62 -11.47
N TYR A 79 -0.11 -6.59 -10.68
CA TYR A 79 0.52 -7.82 -11.15
C TYR A 79 0.42 -8.89 -10.07
N GLU A 80 0.23 -10.14 -10.48
CA GLU A 80 0.30 -11.30 -9.58
C GLU A 80 0.78 -12.53 -10.34
N ASP A 81 1.74 -13.25 -9.72
CA ASP A 81 2.15 -14.58 -10.15
C ASP A 81 2.38 -15.51 -8.94
N ALA A 82 3.00 -16.66 -9.14
CA ALA A 82 3.29 -17.62 -8.07
C ALA A 82 4.24 -17.05 -6.98
N GLY A 83 5.12 -16.09 -7.31
CA GLY A 83 6.16 -15.57 -6.41
C GLY A 83 5.99 -14.11 -6.01
N LEU A 84 5.29 -13.30 -6.78
CA LEU A 84 5.14 -11.86 -6.55
C LEU A 84 3.68 -11.43 -6.58
N ILE A 85 3.38 -10.38 -5.82
CA ILE A 85 2.16 -9.60 -5.96
C ILE A 85 2.49 -8.12 -5.86
N ALA A 86 2.06 -7.34 -6.85
CA ALA A 86 2.19 -5.88 -6.89
C ALA A 86 0.80 -5.25 -6.84
N VAL A 87 0.66 -4.19 -6.06
CA VAL A 87 -0.60 -3.51 -5.84
C VAL A 87 -0.46 -2.00 -6.02
N ASP A 88 -1.56 -1.32 -6.36
CA ASP A 88 -1.66 0.14 -6.29
C ASP A 88 -2.08 0.55 -4.87
N LYS A 89 -1.08 0.86 -4.04
CA LYS A 89 -1.33 1.26 -2.65
C LYS A 89 -2.01 2.64 -2.61
N PRO A 90 -3.16 2.80 -1.97
CA PRO A 90 -3.74 4.13 -1.80
C PRO A 90 -2.90 5.01 -0.86
N ALA A 91 -3.04 6.33 -1.00
CA ALA A 91 -2.50 7.29 -0.03
C ALA A 91 -3.20 7.12 1.33
N GLY A 92 -2.52 7.48 2.40
CA GLY A 92 -3.01 7.36 3.78
C GLY A 92 -2.91 5.96 4.37
N LEU A 93 -2.54 4.94 3.57
CA LEU A 93 -2.38 3.56 4.03
C LEU A 93 -0.90 3.24 4.28
N LEU A 94 -0.58 2.70 5.45
CA LEU A 94 0.77 2.21 5.75
C LEU A 94 1.12 1.01 4.87
N SER A 95 2.37 0.93 4.39
CA SER A 95 2.89 -0.27 3.70
C SER A 95 2.94 -1.47 4.65
N MET A 96 3.41 -1.25 5.88
CA MET A 96 3.51 -2.24 6.95
C MET A 96 3.14 -1.62 8.30
N GLY A 97 2.85 -2.47 9.29
CA GLY A 97 2.52 -2.04 10.64
C GLY A 97 3.70 -1.37 11.36
N ASN A 98 3.35 -0.47 12.26
CA ASN A 98 4.24 0.12 13.24
C ASN A 98 3.67 -0.09 14.66
N GLU A 99 4.27 0.50 15.67
CA GLU A 99 3.83 0.35 17.07
C GLU A 99 2.39 0.87 17.30
N LYS A 100 1.99 1.92 16.57
CA LYS A 100 0.69 2.60 16.72
C LYS A 100 -0.42 1.97 15.87
N GLU A 101 -0.10 1.45 14.69
CA GLU A 101 -1.08 0.88 13.76
C GLU A 101 -0.55 -0.43 13.15
N ARG A 102 -1.16 -1.55 13.53
CA ARG A 102 -0.77 -2.90 13.05
C ARG A 102 -1.80 -3.53 12.11
N ARG A 103 -3.03 -3.02 12.09
CA ARG A 103 -4.16 -3.65 11.39
C ARG A 103 -4.45 -3.03 10.03
N ARG A 104 -4.42 -1.71 9.93
CA ARG A 104 -4.75 -0.99 8.69
C ARG A 104 -3.49 -0.75 7.86
N THR A 105 -3.03 -1.79 7.17
CA THR A 105 -1.81 -1.75 6.34
C THR A 105 -2.01 -2.50 5.04
N ALA A 106 -1.27 -2.13 3.99
CA ALA A 106 -1.26 -2.84 2.72
C ALA A 106 -0.79 -4.30 2.92
N TYR A 107 0.25 -4.51 3.74
CA TYR A 107 0.72 -5.85 4.10
C TYR A 107 -0.40 -6.74 4.66
N ARG A 108 -1.21 -6.21 5.58
CA ARG A 108 -2.29 -6.99 6.20
C ARG A 108 -3.36 -7.36 5.18
N ALA A 109 -3.79 -6.39 4.37
CA ALA A 109 -4.80 -6.63 3.34
C ALA A 109 -4.33 -7.67 2.31
N VAL A 110 -3.11 -7.53 1.78
CA VAL A 110 -2.53 -8.49 0.83
C VAL A 110 -2.29 -9.85 1.48
N SER A 111 -1.87 -9.90 2.76
CA SER A 111 -1.71 -11.16 3.49
C SER A 111 -3.04 -11.92 3.63
N GLU A 112 -4.14 -11.21 3.92
CA GLU A 112 -5.47 -11.82 4.03
C GLU A 112 -5.97 -12.28 2.66
N TYR A 113 -5.75 -11.49 1.63
CA TYR A 113 -6.05 -11.85 0.24
C TYR A 113 -5.36 -13.14 -0.22
N VAL A 114 -4.04 -13.22 -0.03
CA VAL A 114 -3.25 -14.40 -0.45
C VAL A 114 -3.64 -15.63 0.38
N LYS A 115 -3.79 -15.50 1.71
CA LYS A 115 -4.19 -16.62 2.58
C LYS A 115 -5.59 -17.16 2.27
N ALA A 116 -6.50 -16.32 1.80
CA ALA A 116 -7.83 -16.76 1.43
C ALA A 116 -7.82 -17.64 0.17
N ARG A 117 -6.90 -17.39 -0.76
CA ARG A 117 -6.76 -18.13 -2.03
C ARG A 117 -5.81 -19.33 -1.90
N GLU A 118 -4.71 -19.13 -1.22
CA GLU A 118 -3.64 -20.12 -1.03
C GLU A 118 -3.40 -20.34 0.47
N PRO A 119 -4.18 -21.24 1.12
CA PRO A 119 -4.02 -21.54 2.54
C PRO A 119 -2.59 -22.02 2.86
N GLY A 120 -1.98 -21.39 3.87
CA GLY A 120 -0.59 -21.65 4.26
C GLY A 120 0.45 -20.75 3.59
N LYS A 121 0.13 -20.07 2.50
CA LYS A 121 1.03 -19.09 1.88
C LYS A 121 1.17 -17.84 2.75
N ARG A 122 2.36 -17.27 2.71
CA ARG A 122 2.73 -16.02 3.38
C ARG A 122 3.19 -15.01 2.35
N ILE A 123 3.13 -13.73 2.72
CA ILE A 123 3.77 -12.67 1.94
C ILE A 123 4.89 -12.04 2.74
N PHE A 124 5.83 -11.44 2.04
CA PHE A 124 7.02 -10.82 2.59
C PHE A 124 7.21 -9.44 1.97
N ILE A 125 7.57 -8.47 2.80
CA ILE A 125 7.84 -7.11 2.33
C ILE A 125 9.17 -7.08 1.61
N VAL A 126 9.18 -6.52 0.42
CA VAL A 126 10.39 -6.31 -0.40
C VAL A 126 10.89 -4.88 -0.26
N HIS A 127 9.98 -3.92 -0.39
CA HIS A 127 10.24 -2.49 -0.21
C HIS A 127 9.04 -1.81 0.44
N ARG A 128 9.14 -0.50 0.66
CA ARG A 128 8.06 0.27 1.27
C ARG A 128 7.84 1.60 0.57
N LEU A 129 6.61 2.08 0.62
CA LEU A 129 6.22 3.46 0.37
C LEU A 129 5.85 4.11 1.70
N ASP A 130 6.00 5.42 1.79
CA ASP A 130 5.51 6.18 2.93
C ASP A 130 3.98 6.12 3.00
N ARG A 131 3.40 6.41 4.16
CA ARG A 131 1.95 6.29 4.40
C ARG A 131 1.14 7.04 3.34
N ASP A 132 1.51 8.30 3.08
CA ASP A 132 0.73 9.20 2.25
C ASP A 132 1.13 9.15 0.76
N THR A 133 2.21 8.43 0.42
CA THR A 133 2.59 8.11 -0.96
C THR A 133 1.73 6.96 -1.47
N SER A 134 1.10 7.12 -2.63
CA SER A 134 0.35 6.06 -3.32
C SER A 134 1.19 5.40 -4.43
N GLY A 135 0.69 4.31 -5.01
CA GLY A 135 1.27 3.68 -6.20
C GLY A 135 1.85 2.30 -5.99
N VAL A 136 2.77 1.90 -6.86
CA VAL A 136 3.31 0.55 -6.97
C VAL A 136 3.99 0.10 -5.68
N LEU A 137 3.43 -0.95 -5.06
CA LEU A 137 4.01 -1.62 -3.89
C LEU A 137 4.05 -3.13 -4.14
N VAL A 138 5.23 -3.74 -4.01
CA VAL A 138 5.49 -5.16 -4.31
C VAL A 138 5.72 -5.96 -3.04
N PHE A 139 5.14 -7.16 -3.00
CA PHE A 139 5.41 -8.17 -1.97
C PHE A 139 5.87 -9.47 -2.65
N ALA A 140 6.77 -10.20 -2.00
CA ALA A 140 7.09 -11.55 -2.39
C ALA A 140 6.13 -12.54 -1.71
N LYS A 141 5.78 -13.62 -2.38
CA LYS A 141 5.00 -14.75 -1.83
C LYS A 141 5.90 -15.87 -1.30
N GLU A 142 7.21 -15.72 -1.44
CA GLU A 142 8.23 -16.67 -1.01
C GLU A 142 9.37 -15.97 -0.29
N GLU A 143 9.86 -16.55 0.81
CA GLU A 143 10.92 -15.95 1.62
C GLU A 143 12.25 -15.89 0.87
N LYS A 144 12.57 -16.94 0.10
CA LYS A 144 13.77 -16.97 -0.76
C LYS A 144 13.76 -15.84 -1.78
N LEU A 145 12.60 -15.58 -2.40
CA LEU A 145 12.46 -14.49 -3.37
C LEU A 145 12.57 -13.12 -2.71
N LYS A 146 12.01 -12.95 -1.51
CA LYS A 146 12.19 -11.72 -0.71
C LYS A 146 13.67 -11.44 -0.48
N HIS A 147 14.44 -12.41 -0.02
CA HIS A 147 15.89 -12.24 0.20
C HIS A 147 16.64 -11.95 -1.10
N ALA A 148 16.36 -12.71 -2.17
CA ALA A 148 16.97 -12.47 -3.47
C ALA A 148 16.76 -11.03 -3.98
N LEU A 149 15.55 -10.46 -3.77
CA LEU A 149 15.23 -9.09 -4.13
C LEU A 149 15.86 -8.06 -3.20
N GLN A 150 15.77 -8.25 -1.86
CA GLN A 150 16.26 -7.26 -0.90
C GLN A 150 17.80 -7.17 -0.91
N ASP A 151 18.49 -8.30 -0.93
CA ASP A 151 19.95 -8.38 -0.89
C ASP A 151 20.61 -7.86 -2.18
N ASN A 152 19.84 -7.85 -3.28
CA ASN A 152 20.31 -7.38 -4.58
C ASN A 152 19.47 -6.22 -5.12
N TRP A 153 18.77 -5.47 -4.26
CA TRP A 153 17.83 -4.43 -4.65
C TRP A 153 18.42 -3.43 -5.64
N GLU A 154 19.58 -2.88 -5.37
CA GLU A 154 20.25 -1.89 -6.22
C GLU A 154 20.66 -2.43 -7.60
N LYS A 155 20.91 -3.76 -7.72
CA LYS A 155 21.25 -4.40 -8.99
C LYS A 155 20.02 -4.81 -9.79
N LEU A 156 18.96 -5.22 -9.11
CA LEU A 156 17.77 -5.78 -9.74
C LEU A 156 16.74 -4.69 -10.07
N VAL A 157 16.68 -3.60 -9.31
CA VAL A 157 15.73 -2.50 -9.55
C VAL A 157 16.37 -1.49 -10.50
N LYS A 158 15.83 -1.43 -11.72
CA LYS A 158 16.33 -0.57 -12.80
C LYS A 158 15.73 0.81 -12.80
N LYS A 159 14.47 0.94 -12.35
CA LYS A 159 13.76 2.23 -12.31
C LYS A 159 12.77 2.28 -11.14
N ARG A 160 12.77 3.42 -10.44
CA ARG A 160 11.77 3.81 -9.44
C ARG A 160 11.27 5.19 -9.79
N GLY A 161 10.16 5.22 -10.55
CA GLY A 161 9.54 6.45 -11.03
C GLY A 161 8.38 6.89 -10.15
N TYR A 162 8.22 8.19 -10.05
CA TYR A 162 7.17 8.85 -9.30
C TYR A 162 6.60 10.03 -10.07
N ALA A 163 5.31 10.25 -9.92
CA ALA A 163 4.66 11.51 -10.25
C ALA A 163 4.59 12.37 -9.00
N ALA A 164 5.05 13.61 -9.08
CA ALA A 164 4.92 14.62 -8.04
C ALA A 164 4.27 15.88 -8.59
N ALA A 165 3.19 16.37 -7.98
CA ALA A 165 2.71 17.72 -8.24
C ALA A 165 3.33 18.65 -7.21
N VAL A 166 4.16 19.59 -7.65
CA VAL A 166 4.87 20.54 -6.79
C VAL A 166 4.27 21.95 -6.92
N GLU A 167 4.42 22.76 -5.89
CA GLU A 167 4.02 24.18 -5.90
C GLU A 167 5.01 25.01 -6.70
N GLY A 168 4.50 25.84 -7.61
CA GLY A 168 5.30 26.72 -8.45
C GLY A 168 5.96 26.02 -9.63
N ALA A 169 6.88 26.74 -10.28
CA ALA A 169 7.71 26.24 -11.37
C ALA A 169 9.01 25.68 -10.83
N LEU A 170 9.46 24.55 -11.37
CA LEU A 170 10.78 23.99 -11.06
C LEU A 170 11.89 24.94 -11.58
N PRO A 171 13.02 25.05 -10.85
CA PRO A 171 14.11 25.99 -11.24
C PRO A 171 14.74 25.64 -12.59
N GLN A 172 14.62 24.41 -13.04
CA GLN A 172 15.04 23.91 -14.35
C GLN A 172 14.03 22.88 -14.86
N ALA A 173 13.90 22.75 -16.18
CA ALA A 173 13.00 21.76 -16.80
C ALA A 173 13.36 20.32 -16.41
N GLU A 174 14.62 20.04 -16.16
CA GLU A 174 15.11 18.77 -15.61
C GLU A 174 16.35 19.00 -14.74
N GLY A 175 16.61 18.10 -13.83
CA GLY A 175 17.75 18.22 -12.94
C GLY A 175 17.97 17.01 -12.05
N THR A 176 19.08 17.09 -11.29
CA THR A 176 19.44 16.06 -10.30
C THR A 176 19.79 16.74 -8.98
N VAL A 177 19.05 16.39 -7.94
CA VAL A 177 19.36 16.79 -6.56
C VAL A 177 20.18 15.69 -5.90
N ARG A 178 21.33 16.08 -5.33
CA ARG A 178 22.23 15.23 -4.57
C ARG A 178 22.45 15.85 -3.21
N SER A 179 22.13 15.12 -2.14
CA SER A 179 22.33 15.61 -0.78
C SER A 179 22.66 14.47 0.18
N TRP A 180 22.93 14.84 1.41
CA TRP A 180 23.00 13.92 2.53
C TRP A 180 21.80 14.15 3.42
N LEU A 181 20.98 13.10 3.63
CA LEU A 181 19.79 13.18 4.45
C LEU A 181 20.08 12.75 5.89
N HIS A 182 19.64 13.58 6.82
CA HIS A 182 19.68 13.38 8.26
C HIS A 182 18.27 13.14 8.78
N GLU A 183 18.16 12.46 9.90
CA GLU A 183 16.89 12.29 10.61
C GLU A 183 17.04 12.82 12.06
N THR A 184 16.12 13.70 12.47
CA THR A 184 16.07 14.21 13.85
C THR A 184 15.50 13.15 14.81
N ALA A 185 15.67 13.35 16.10
CA ALA A 185 15.03 12.52 17.15
C ALA A 185 13.49 12.49 17.03
N THR A 186 12.88 13.53 16.44
CA THR A 186 11.44 13.61 16.17
C THR A 186 11.07 13.00 14.81
N HIS A 187 11.99 12.29 14.16
CA HIS A 187 11.80 11.63 12.86
C HIS A 187 11.55 12.56 11.66
N LEU A 188 11.86 13.85 11.76
CA LEU A 188 11.92 14.77 10.63
C LEU A 188 13.20 14.50 9.84
N VAL A 189 13.08 14.40 8.50
CA VAL A 189 14.21 14.24 7.60
C VAL A 189 14.53 15.58 6.95
N TYR A 190 15.82 15.91 6.79
CA TYR A 190 16.30 17.15 6.18
C TYR A 190 17.62 16.94 5.47
N SER A 191 17.94 17.81 4.52
CA SER A 191 19.24 17.84 3.82
C SER A 191 20.28 18.59 4.65
N GLY A 192 21.51 18.07 4.66
CA GLY A 192 22.62 18.68 5.37
C GLY A 192 23.98 18.24 4.80
N PRO A 193 25.08 18.68 5.42
CA PRO A 193 26.42 18.24 5.02
C PRO A 193 26.63 16.76 5.29
N LYS A 194 27.64 16.16 4.65
CA LYS A 194 28.04 14.78 4.96
C LYS A 194 28.39 14.64 6.44
N GLY A 195 27.78 13.67 7.11
CA GLY A 195 27.97 13.39 8.52
C GLY A 195 27.96 11.89 8.81
N ARG A 196 28.27 11.49 10.07
CA ARG A 196 28.42 10.08 10.45
C ARG A 196 27.16 9.24 10.21
N GLU A 197 25.96 9.82 10.45
CA GLU A 197 24.68 9.11 10.28
C GLU A 197 23.90 9.58 9.02
N ALA A 198 24.46 10.52 8.28
CA ALA A 198 23.85 11.02 7.07
C ALA A 198 23.88 10.00 5.96
N LYS A 199 22.78 9.89 5.20
CA LYS A 199 22.63 8.94 4.11
C LYS A 199 22.59 9.67 2.78
N ALA A 200 23.49 9.32 1.84
CA ALA A 200 23.48 9.87 0.50
C ALA A 200 22.13 9.62 -0.18
N ALA A 201 21.62 10.66 -0.85
CA ALA A 201 20.36 10.64 -1.56
C ALA A 201 20.51 11.27 -2.93
N VAL A 202 19.93 10.65 -3.96
CA VAL A 202 19.97 11.11 -5.35
C VAL A 202 18.57 11.02 -5.94
N THR A 203 18.04 12.15 -6.39
CA THR A 203 16.73 12.29 -7.04
C THR A 203 16.91 13.03 -8.34
N ARG A 204 16.45 12.46 -9.46
CA ARG A 204 16.33 13.12 -10.75
C ARG A 204 14.89 13.57 -10.94
N TYR A 205 14.71 14.69 -11.61
CA TYR A 205 13.38 15.19 -11.92
C TYR A 205 13.34 15.77 -13.32
N ARG A 206 12.16 15.79 -13.92
CA ARG A 206 11.83 16.46 -15.17
C ARG A 206 10.41 17.04 -15.07
N ALA A 207 10.25 18.32 -15.42
CA ALA A 207 8.94 18.93 -15.56
C ALA A 207 8.20 18.30 -16.75
N VAL A 208 6.94 17.97 -16.55
CA VAL A 208 6.09 17.30 -17.56
C VAL A 208 5.01 18.25 -18.05
N ALA A 209 4.34 18.93 -17.12
CA ALA A 209 3.27 19.86 -17.41
C ALA A 209 3.15 20.90 -16.29
N GLU A 210 2.67 22.09 -16.66
CA GLU A 210 2.36 23.16 -15.71
C GLU A 210 0.88 23.54 -15.82
N ASN A 211 0.22 23.70 -14.67
CA ASN A 211 -1.15 24.16 -14.63
C ASN A 211 -1.49 24.80 -13.27
N ARG A 212 -2.16 25.95 -13.29
CA ARG A 212 -2.70 26.66 -12.12
C ARG A 212 -1.67 26.89 -11.00
N GLY A 213 -0.42 27.20 -11.34
CA GLY A 213 0.65 27.43 -10.36
C GLY A 213 1.27 26.16 -9.77
N TYR A 214 1.03 25.00 -10.38
CA TYR A 214 1.65 23.72 -10.04
C TYR A 214 2.42 23.16 -11.23
N THR A 215 3.49 22.43 -10.95
CA THR A 215 4.23 21.64 -11.94
C THR A 215 4.06 20.15 -11.65
N LEU A 216 3.66 19.38 -12.66
CA LEU A 216 3.76 17.92 -12.64
C LEU A 216 5.21 17.55 -12.97
N ALA A 217 5.89 16.91 -12.03
CA ALA A 217 7.23 16.40 -12.21
C ALA A 217 7.24 14.87 -12.33
N ALA A 218 7.90 14.35 -13.36
CA ALA A 218 8.37 12.98 -13.39
C ALA A 218 9.66 12.91 -12.55
N VAL A 219 9.66 12.09 -11.51
CA VAL A 219 10.76 11.97 -10.56
C VAL A 219 11.29 10.55 -10.58
N GLU A 220 12.62 10.39 -10.60
CA GLU A 220 13.28 9.09 -10.49
C GLU A 220 14.29 9.13 -9.35
N ILE A 221 14.34 8.06 -8.54
CA ILE A 221 15.26 7.98 -7.41
C ILE A 221 16.25 6.84 -7.57
N ASP A 222 17.54 7.12 -7.36
CA ASP A 222 18.62 6.12 -7.33
C ASP A 222 18.72 5.48 -5.93
N THR A 223 18.42 6.24 -4.90
CA THR A 223 18.40 5.84 -3.49
C THR A 223 16.98 5.85 -2.94
N GLY A 224 16.69 5.14 -1.86
CA GLY A 224 15.35 5.06 -1.26
C GLY A 224 15.37 5.46 0.21
N ARG A 225 15.66 6.74 0.51
CA ARG A 225 15.68 7.23 1.88
C ARG A 225 14.28 7.72 2.29
N LYS A 226 13.99 7.67 3.58
CA LYS A 226 12.74 8.17 4.15
C LYS A 226 12.51 9.62 3.69
N ASN A 227 11.31 9.91 3.21
CA ASN A 227 10.87 11.24 2.75
C ASN A 227 11.78 11.90 1.68
N GLN A 228 12.66 11.15 1.01
CA GLN A 228 13.71 11.69 0.11
C GLN A 228 13.17 12.69 -0.91
N ILE A 229 12.14 12.31 -1.68
CA ILE A 229 11.57 13.18 -2.72
C ILE A 229 10.97 14.45 -2.09
N ARG A 230 10.31 14.32 -0.95
CA ARG A 230 9.66 15.41 -0.22
C ARG A 230 10.68 16.47 0.22
N VAL A 231 11.81 16.03 0.78
CA VAL A 231 12.92 16.90 1.19
C VAL A 231 13.54 17.57 -0.03
N HIS A 232 13.87 16.81 -1.08
CA HIS A 232 14.52 17.36 -2.27
C HIS A 232 13.64 18.37 -3.02
N MET A 233 12.33 18.18 -3.07
CA MET A 233 11.42 19.17 -3.66
C MET A 233 11.32 20.43 -2.80
N GLN A 234 11.36 20.31 -1.48
CA GLN A 234 11.48 21.44 -0.56
C GLN A 234 12.80 22.21 -0.79
N ASP A 235 13.92 21.50 -0.91
CA ASP A 235 15.24 22.10 -1.15
C ASP A 235 15.29 22.92 -2.46
N LEU A 236 14.50 22.51 -3.46
CA LEU A 236 14.33 23.24 -4.72
C LEU A 236 13.41 24.48 -4.58
N GLY A 237 12.81 24.70 -3.40
CA GLY A 237 11.79 25.76 -3.21
C GLY A 237 10.43 25.43 -3.79
N CYS A 238 10.22 24.20 -4.26
CA CYS A 238 9.00 23.71 -4.91
C CYS A 238 8.43 22.52 -4.12
N PRO A 239 7.89 22.71 -2.89
CA PRO A 239 7.39 21.63 -2.07
C PRO A 239 6.25 20.87 -2.77
N ILE A 240 6.12 19.58 -2.48
CA ILE A 240 5.03 18.77 -3.03
C ILE A 240 3.70 19.26 -2.47
N ALA A 241 2.73 19.56 -3.33
CA ALA A 241 1.41 20.04 -2.93
C ALA A 241 0.77 19.08 -1.91
N GLY A 242 0.15 19.62 -0.85
CA GLY A 242 -0.40 18.86 0.27
C GLY A 242 0.63 18.44 1.32
N ASP A 243 1.91 18.71 1.13
CA ASP A 243 2.98 18.36 2.07
C ASP A 243 3.28 19.48 3.08
N ARG A 244 2.37 19.70 4.01
CA ARG A 244 2.53 20.75 5.03
C ARG A 244 3.79 20.59 5.87
N GLN A 245 4.25 19.35 6.10
CA GLN A 245 5.46 19.06 6.88
C GLN A 245 6.72 19.60 6.19
N TYR A 246 6.72 19.65 4.87
CA TYR A 246 7.82 20.11 4.04
C TYR A 246 7.50 21.44 3.29
N GLY A 247 6.63 22.26 3.87
CA GLY A 247 6.47 23.66 3.49
C GLY A 247 5.40 23.94 2.44
N ALA A 248 4.61 22.97 2.02
CA ALA A 248 3.48 23.22 1.10
C ALA A 248 2.42 24.11 1.76
N ARG A 249 1.92 25.07 1.00
CA ARG A 249 0.90 26.03 1.41
C ARG A 249 -0.50 25.64 0.94
N THR A 250 -0.58 24.77 -0.06
CA THR A 250 -1.80 24.40 -0.76
C THR A 250 -2.01 22.88 -0.73
N ASP A 251 -3.24 22.45 -0.95
CA ASP A 251 -3.61 21.04 -1.04
C ASP A 251 -4.73 20.84 -2.08
N PRO A 252 -4.40 20.96 -3.39
CA PRO A 252 -5.39 20.88 -4.47
C PRO A 252 -5.98 19.48 -4.65
N MET A 253 -5.38 18.46 -4.00
CA MET A 253 -5.78 17.06 -4.16
C MET A 253 -6.37 16.43 -2.89
N GLY A 254 -6.41 17.17 -1.76
CA GLY A 254 -6.82 16.64 -0.45
C GLY A 254 -5.86 15.58 0.10
N ARG A 255 -4.60 15.58 -0.38
CA ARG A 255 -3.59 14.58 -0.02
C ARG A 255 -2.18 15.01 -0.46
N LEU A 256 -1.16 14.35 0.08
CA LEU A 256 0.19 14.45 -0.49
C LEU A 256 0.17 14.09 -1.98
N ALA A 257 0.59 15.02 -2.83
CA ALA A 257 0.60 14.86 -4.28
C ALA A 257 1.85 14.11 -4.77
N LEU A 258 2.08 12.91 -4.22
CA LEU A 258 3.18 12.01 -4.57
C LEU A 258 2.64 10.61 -4.86
N HIS A 259 3.05 10.03 -6.01
CA HIS A 259 2.58 8.76 -6.50
C HIS A 259 3.71 7.96 -7.14
N ALA A 260 3.97 6.74 -6.68
CA ALA A 260 4.92 5.82 -7.30
C ALA A 260 4.27 5.20 -8.54
N ASP A 261 4.52 5.79 -9.71
CA ASP A 261 3.86 5.43 -10.96
C ASP A 261 4.47 4.20 -11.64
N VAL A 262 5.79 4.02 -11.52
CA VAL A 262 6.48 2.89 -12.18
C VAL A 262 7.60 2.31 -11.33
N LEU A 263 7.65 0.97 -11.31
CA LEU A 263 8.77 0.20 -10.80
C LEU A 263 9.21 -0.78 -11.89
N VAL A 264 10.48 -0.72 -12.29
CA VAL A 264 11.08 -1.72 -13.20
C VAL A 264 12.10 -2.52 -12.41
N LEU A 265 11.91 -3.83 -12.37
CA LEU A 265 12.84 -4.74 -11.70
C LEU A 265 13.09 -5.99 -12.53
N THR A 266 14.32 -6.52 -12.47
CA THR A 266 14.65 -7.82 -13.03
C THR A 266 14.20 -8.90 -12.05
N ASP A 267 13.31 -9.79 -12.47
CA ASP A 267 12.88 -10.94 -11.67
C ASP A 267 14.07 -11.93 -11.53
N PRO A 268 14.56 -12.18 -10.31
CA PRO A 268 15.70 -13.05 -10.11
C PRO A 268 15.47 -14.52 -10.53
N ARG A 269 14.20 -14.93 -10.69
CA ARG A 269 13.81 -16.29 -11.12
C ARG A 269 13.93 -16.44 -12.64
N SER A 270 13.33 -15.53 -13.37
CA SER A 270 13.25 -15.56 -14.84
C SER A 270 14.37 -14.81 -15.54
N LYS A 271 15.09 -13.92 -14.83
CA LYS A 271 16.06 -12.95 -15.35
C LYS A 271 15.47 -11.94 -16.34
N LYS A 272 14.15 -11.85 -16.42
CA LYS A 272 13.45 -10.90 -17.28
C LYS A 272 13.04 -9.66 -16.49
N ASP A 273 12.96 -8.54 -17.20
CA ASP A 273 12.48 -7.29 -16.61
C ASP A 273 10.96 -7.33 -16.46
N LEU A 274 10.50 -7.00 -15.29
CA LEU A 274 9.11 -6.81 -14.94
C LEU A 274 8.84 -5.30 -14.82
N VAL A 275 7.96 -4.79 -15.65
CA VAL A 275 7.53 -3.39 -15.65
C VAL A 275 6.18 -3.29 -14.95
N LEU A 276 6.17 -2.70 -13.77
CA LEU A 276 4.97 -2.52 -12.95
C LEU A 276 4.56 -1.05 -13.01
N LYS A 277 3.34 -0.77 -13.44
CA LYS A 277 2.81 0.60 -13.56
C LYS A 277 1.52 0.74 -12.77
N ALA A 278 1.41 1.83 -12.01
CA ALA A 278 0.17 2.28 -11.39
C ALA A 278 -0.35 3.50 -12.18
N PRO A 279 -1.64 3.53 -12.55
CA PRO A 279 -2.19 4.66 -13.30
C PRO A 279 -2.20 5.91 -12.43
N LEU A 280 -1.94 7.08 -13.03
CA LEU A 280 -2.05 8.36 -12.35
C LEU A 280 -3.43 8.48 -11.66
N PRO A 281 -3.46 8.79 -10.36
CA PRO A 281 -4.71 8.98 -9.62
C PRO A 281 -5.58 10.09 -10.23
N VAL A 282 -6.90 9.95 -10.10
CA VAL A 282 -7.87 10.91 -10.64
C VAL A 282 -7.54 12.38 -10.28
N PRO A 283 -7.13 12.74 -9.04
CA PRO A 283 -6.77 14.12 -8.72
C PRO A 283 -5.62 14.68 -9.57
N PHE A 284 -4.61 13.87 -9.91
CA PHE A 284 -3.53 14.29 -10.80
C PHE A 284 -4.05 14.57 -12.21
N ARG A 285 -4.86 13.65 -12.76
CA ARG A 285 -5.43 13.82 -14.12
C ARG A 285 -6.38 15.01 -14.22
N LYS A 286 -7.07 15.36 -13.12
CA LYS A 286 -7.90 16.58 -13.05
C LYS A 286 -7.04 17.85 -13.00
N LEU A 287 -5.94 17.82 -12.26
CA LEU A 287 -5.05 18.98 -12.17
C LEU A 287 -4.20 19.17 -13.42
N PHE A 288 -3.82 18.08 -14.09
CA PHE A 288 -2.99 18.08 -15.32
C PHE A 288 -3.67 17.28 -16.44
N PRO A 289 -4.73 17.82 -17.07
CA PRO A 289 -5.45 17.12 -18.14
C PRO A 289 -4.52 16.80 -19.32
N GLY A 290 -4.55 15.54 -19.79
CA GLY A 290 -3.76 15.10 -20.95
C GLY A 290 -2.26 14.92 -20.71
N ALA A 291 -1.75 15.16 -19.49
CA ALA A 291 -0.34 14.94 -19.19
C ALA A 291 -0.02 13.44 -19.05
N GLU A 292 1.07 13.01 -19.70
CA GLU A 292 1.66 11.67 -19.62
C GLU A 292 3.07 11.74 -19.02
N LEU A 293 3.49 10.69 -18.26
CA LEU A 293 4.76 10.60 -17.55
C LEU A 293 5.83 9.85 -18.34
#